data_a63a470c732ac0c85b3764082d5d7b05
#
_entry.id   a63a470c732ac0c85b3764082d5d7b05
#
_cell.length_a   1.000
_cell.length_b   1.000
_cell.length_c   1.000
_cell.angle_alpha   90.00
_cell.angle_beta   90.00
_cell.angle_gamma   90.00
#
_symmetry.space_group_name_H-M   'P 1'
#
loop_
_entity.id
_entity.type
_entity.pdbx_description
1 polymer ?
#
loop_
_entity_poly.entity_id
_entity_poly.type
_entity_poly.pdbx_seq_one_letter_code
_entity_poly.pdbx_strand_id
1 'polypeptide(L)'
;MNRSHLFLAFIILVYLVNGIIAIPTLSITADEGSHLSYGIRMLKGNPERIDPEKDNSKMPISVINALPRAVEQLINPSLHKSDNGERDIIRGRYITLFFSVLTILLVFTWSRQLYGIHAGIFSAFLFACCPNNFSNAILVSTDSYAVFFLLASCYTAWRYANSGSRKDFIILSILIALSQLAKQSLFHLYLLIPICLLVHALATGKAISLKKMFINGFILLLSSWLIINAGFLFYGMNQPLGSFHFMSNLFQGVQAVFPVKFPVPLSSAFITGLDQAKFYDQLGGGFVQSSFGNVTILGHSATGGGFWYYYWVSLFFKTPITYLLLFAVSIGLLIKQRSRKGFFSNEWFLFIPIIYFLVLMSFFYKTQCGIRHIIFVYPLLFIVSGTIIPAIQTGVQKFIMGLSCIYLLISVALYFPNGYAYTNEFIRVKKTACYYVGASNINIGQSWYMLNHYMINHPEISMAPELPQVGKFVITVDAYEDIWNTGKYRWLRKLEPTGELFHSFLLFDVQEKDLKP
;
A
#
# COMPACT_ATOMS: atom_id res chain seq x y z
N MET A 1 31.18 -15.19 -6.64
CA MET A 1 29.78 -14.90 -6.21
C MET A 1 29.01 -16.21 -6.28
N ASN A 2 28.28 -16.61 -5.22
CA ASN A 2 27.52 -17.86 -5.21
C ASN A 2 26.34 -17.75 -6.22
N ARG A 3 26.05 -18.84 -6.98
CA ARG A 3 24.96 -18.89 -7.98
C ARG A 3 23.64 -18.30 -7.47
N SER A 4 23.33 -18.54 -6.21
CA SER A 4 22.11 -18.00 -5.55
C SER A 4 22.07 -16.47 -5.48
N HIS A 5 23.21 -15.82 -5.25
CA HIS A 5 23.28 -14.34 -5.24
C HIS A 5 23.19 -13.76 -6.66
N LEU A 6 23.66 -14.50 -7.67
CA LEU A 6 23.47 -14.12 -9.08
C LEU A 6 21.99 -14.13 -9.47
N PHE A 7 21.24 -15.16 -9.04
CA PHE A 7 19.80 -15.20 -9.27
C PHE A 7 19.05 -14.06 -8.59
N LEU A 8 19.39 -13.74 -7.34
CA LEU A 8 18.79 -12.59 -6.66
C LEU A 8 19.09 -11.28 -7.39
N ALA A 9 20.35 -11.08 -7.79
CA ALA A 9 20.75 -9.89 -8.56
C ALA A 9 20.00 -9.81 -9.90
N PHE A 10 19.78 -10.93 -10.58
CA PHE A 10 19.00 -11.01 -11.81
C PHE A 10 17.51 -10.64 -11.57
N ILE A 11 16.89 -11.15 -10.52
CA ILE A 11 15.50 -10.77 -10.14
C ILE A 11 15.40 -9.26 -9.92
N ILE A 12 16.34 -8.68 -9.17
CA ILE A 12 16.37 -7.24 -8.89
C ILE A 12 16.59 -6.44 -10.17
N LEU A 13 17.51 -6.89 -11.05
CA LEU A 13 17.78 -6.23 -12.32
C LEU A 13 16.52 -6.20 -13.21
N VAL A 14 15.84 -7.34 -13.37
CA VAL A 14 14.60 -7.44 -14.16
C VAL A 14 13.51 -6.54 -13.56
N TYR A 15 13.37 -6.54 -12.23
CA TYR A 15 12.42 -5.68 -11.54
C TYR A 15 12.70 -4.19 -11.78
N LEU A 16 13.96 -3.76 -11.69
CA LEU A 16 14.36 -2.38 -11.96
C LEU A 16 14.15 -1.99 -13.43
N VAL A 17 14.54 -2.86 -14.36
CA VAL A 17 14.36 -2.61 -15.82
C VAL A 17 12.88 -2.43 -16.15
N ASN A 18 12.02 -3.33 -15.64
CA ASN A 18 10.56 -3.20 -15.83
C ASN A 18 10.03 -1.88 -15.24
N GLY A 19 10.49 -1.48 -14.05
CA GLY A 19 10.09 -0.21 -13.44
C GLY A 19 10.55 1.00 -14.24
N ILE A 20 11.80 0.99 -14.73
CA ILE A 20 12.35 2.07 -15.57
C ILE A 20 11.55 2.23 -16.87
N ILE A 21 11.12 1.12 -17.48
CA ILE A 21 10.30 1.14 -18.69
C ILE A 21 8.86 1.60 -18.39
N ALA A 22 8.26 1.14 -17.28
CA ALA A 22 6.87 1.43 -16.94
C ALA A 22 6.65 2.87 -16.47
N ILE A 23 7.57 3.45 -15.70
CA ILE A 23 7.41 4.76 -15.06
C ILE A 23 7.02 5.88 -16.05
N PRO A 24 7.69 6.06 -17.20
CA PRO A 24 7.36 7.15 -18.12
C PRO A 24 6.08 6.92 -18.93
N THR A 25 5.54 5.69 -18.95
CA THR A 25 4.33 5.38 -19.72
C THR A 25 3.03 5.63 -18.93
N LEU A 26 3.13 5.76 -17.62
CA LEU A 26 1.98 5.97 -16.73
C LEU A 26 1.72 7.46 -16.51
N SER A 27 0.48 7.86 -16.62
CA SER A 27 0.01 9.21 -16.27
C SER A 27 0.22 9.51 -14.79
N ILE A 28 0.20 10.78 -14.44
CA ILE A 28 0.21 11.21 -13.04
C ILE A 28 -1.09 10.75 -12.38
N THR A 29 -0.95 10.08 -11.23
CA THR A 29 -2.09 9.61 -10.46
C THR A 29 -2.62 10.68 -9.50
N ALA A 30 -3.85 10.49 -9.01
CA ALA A 30 -4.55 11.48 -8.18
C ALA A 30 -3.76 11.93 -6.93
N ASP A 31 -3.00 11.02 -6.31
CA ASP A 31 -2.32 11.30 -5.03
C ASP A 31 -0.89 11.85 -5.19
N GLU A 32 -0.22 11.60 -6.32
CA GLU A 32 1.22 11.85 -6.47
C GLU A 32 1.60 13.32 -6.36
N GLY A 33 0.80 14.20 -6.98
CA GLY A 33 1.06 15.64 -6.94
C GLY A 33 1.05 16.21 -5.53
N SER A 34 0.12 15.77 -4.69
CA SER A 34 0.02 16.22 -3.30
C SER A 34 1.12 15.62 -2.41
N HIS A 35 1.53 14.36 -2.62
CA HIS A 35 2.68 13.78 -1.94
C HIS A 35 3.97 14.55 -2.25
N LEU A 36 4.24 14.80 -3.53
CA LEU A 36 5.43 15.55 -3.94
C LEU A 36 5.41 16.98 -3.40
N SER A 37 4.27 17.68 -3.49
CA SER A 37 4.10 19.04 -2.98
C SER A 37 4.35 19.13 -1.48
N TYR A 38 3.85 18.16 -0.70
CA TYR A 38 4.13 18.07 0.73
C TYR A 38 5.63 17.87 1.00
N GLY A 39 6.28 16.94 0.27
CA GLY A 39 7.72 16.72 0.38
C GLY A 39 8.54 17.98 0.09
N ILE A 40 8.16 18.76 -0.93
CA ILE A 40 8.81 20.03 -1.27
C ILE A 40 8.60 21.07 -0.16
N ARG A 41 7.39 21.18 0.44
CA ARG A 41 7.16 22.07 1.58
C ARG A 41 8.01 21.71 2.79
N MET A 42 8.11 20.40 3.08
CA MET A 42 8.98 19.89 4.15
C MET A 42 10.45 20.29 3.95
N LEU A 43 10.97 20.19 2.71
CA LEU A 43 12.35 20.61 2.38
C LEU A 43 12.55 22.12 2.58
N LYS A 44 11.50 22.93 2.48
CA LYS A 44 11.50 24.36 2.76
C LYS A 44 11.29 24.70 4.24
N GLY A 45 11.26 23.70 5.13
CA GLY A 45 11.07 23.89 6.57
C GLY A 45 9.63 24.04 7.02
N ASN A 46 8.63 23.79 6.15
CA ASN A 46 7.21 23.91 6.51
C ASN A 46 6.50 22.55 6.47
N PRO A 47 6.34 21.87 7.62
CA PRO A 47 5.61 20.62 7.74
C PRO A 47 4.11 20.81 7.98
N GLU A 48 3.61 22.05 8.02
CA GLU A 48 2.21 22.36 8.30
C GLU A 48 1.26 21.69 7.30
N ARG A 49 0.11 21.23 7.81
CA ARG A 49 -0.97 20.68 7.01
C ARG A 49 -1.94 21.80 6.64
N ILE A 50 -1.69 22.44 5.49
CA ILE A 50 -2.41 23.63 5.05
C ILE A 50 -3.81 23.26 4.57
N ASP A 51 -3.92 22.14 3.84
CA ASP A 51 -5.18 21.67 3.26
C ASP A 51 -5.51 20.28 3.85
N PRO A 52 -6.49 20.20 4.78
CA PRO A 52 -6.85 18.93 5.41
C PRO A 52 -7.24 17.83 4.40
N GLU A 53 -7.89 18.19 3.30
CA GLU A 53 -8.32 17.23 2.30
C GLU A 53 -7.13 16.66 1.50
N LYS A 54 -6.18 17.52 1.14
CA LYS A 54 -5.01 17.11 0.35
C LYS A 54 -3.86 16.58 1.20
N ASP A 55 -3.70 17.10 2.43
CA ASP A 55 -2.53 16.81 3.28
C ASP A 55 -2.77 15.69 4.31
N ASN A 56 -4.01 15.22 4.51
CA ASN A 56 -4.36 14.26 5.56
C ASN A 56 -3.50 12.98 5.60
N SER A 57 -3.20 12.42 4.43
CA SER A 57 -2.43 11.17 4.29
C SER A 57 -0.95 11.41 3.99
N LYS A 58 -0.51 12.66 3.87
CA LYS A 58 0.86 13.00 3.47
C LYS A 58 1.80 12.94 4.66
N MET A 59 2.99 12.39 4.44
CA MET A 59 3.94 12.07 5.51
C MET A 59 5.34 12.58 5.16
N PRO A 60 6.21 12.83 6.16
CA PRO A 60 7.58 13.31 5.94
C PRO A 60 8.42 12.47 4.99
N ILE A 61 8.12 11.18 4.85
CA ILE A 61 8.81 10.28 3.90
C ILE A 61 8.74 10.81 2.46
N SER A 62 7.74 11.61 2.12
CA SER A 62 7.59 12.25 0.80
C SER A 62 8.76 13.19 0.44
N VAL A 63 9.54 13.63 1.44
CA VAL A 63 10.81 14.37 1.23
C VAL A 63 11.75 13.59 0.34
N ILE A 64 11.85 12.27 0.51
CA ILE A 64 12.75 11.41 -0.27
C ILE A 64 12.40 11.49 -1.76
N ASN A 65 11.11 11.50 -2.11
CA ASN A 65 10.67 11.64 -3.49
C ASN A 65 10.93 13.04 -4.07
N ALA A 66 11.03 14.08 -3.23
CA ALA A 66 11.33 15.44 -3.64
C ALA A 66 12.84 15.75 -3.74
N LEU A 67 13.71 14.86 -3.24
CA LEU A 67 15.17 15.05 -3.27
C LEU A 67 15.74 15.30 -4.68
N PRO A 68 15.32 14.57 -5.76
CA PRO A 68 15.86 14.84 -7.09
C PRO A 68 15.64 16.27 -7.55
N ARG A 69 14.47 16.85 -7.27
CA ARG A 69 14.17 18.27 -7.54
C ARG A 69 15.08 19.19 -6.71
N ALA A 70 15.22 18.90 -5.41
CA ALA A 70 16.07 19.72 -4.53
C ALA A 70 17.53 19.74 -4.98
N VAL A 71 18.07 18.60 -5.35
CA VAL A 71 19.44 18.48 -5.89
C VAL A 71 19.59 19.28 -7.20
N GLU A 72 18.61 19.17 -8.11
CA GLU A 72 18.66 19.94 -9.37
C GLU A 72 18.61 21.44 -9.12
N GLN A 73 17.80 21.92 -8.17
CA GLN A 73 17.72 23.33 -7.79
C GLN A 73 19.03 23.86 -7.17
N LEU A 74 19.76 23.00 -6.45
CA LEU A 74 21.08 23.37 -5.91
C LEU A 74 22.15 23.48 -7.01
N ILE A 75 22.07 22.63 -8.04
CA ILE A 75 23.02 22.64 -9.16
C ILE A 75 22.69 23.78 -10.14
N ASN A 76 21.42 24.05 -10.36
CA ASN A 76 20.94 25.03 -11.34
C ASN A 76 19.83 25.94 -10.76
N PRO A 77 20.18 27.00 -10.01
CA PRO A 77 19.22 27.87 -9.35
C PRO A 77 18.26 28.61 -10.30
N SER A 78 18.60 28.74 -11.58
CA SER A 78 17.73 29.39 -12.59
C SER A 78 16.49 28.58 -12.95
N LEU A 79 16.43 27.30 -12.61
CA LEU A 79 15.27 26.42 -12.85
C LEU A 79 14.11 26.66 -11.86
N HIS A 80 14.20 27.66 -11.01
CA HIS A 80 13.16 27.97 -9.99
C HIS A 80 11.75 28.25 -10.55
N LYS A 81 11.61 28.50 -11.85
CA LYS A 81 10.33 28.97 -12.44
C LYS A 81 9.67 27.99 -13.40
N SER A 82 10.30 26.88 -13.79
CA SER A 82 9.62 25.92 -14.65
C SER A 82 8.92 24.87 -13.79
N ASP A 83 7.63 25.00 -13.59
CA ASP A 83 6.75 23.98 -13.02
C ASP A 83 6.61 22.79 -13.99
N ASN A 84 7.63 21.95 -14.03
CA ASN A 84 7.52 20.63 -14.62
C ASN A 84 7.17 19.60 -13.51
N GLY A 85 5.99 19.78 -12.91
CA GLY A 85 5.50 18.88 -11.86
C GLY A 85 5.48 17.42 -12.30
N GLU A 86 5.21 17.14 -13.58
CA GLU A 86 5.27 15.81 -14.17
C GLU A 86 6.68 15.20 -14.12
N ARG A 87 7.71 15.97 -14.55
CA ARG A 87 9.11 15.52 -14.52
C ARG A 87 9.57 15.21 -13.11
N ASP A 88 9.16 16.03 -12.15
CA ASP A 88 9.51 15.83 -10.74
C ASP A 88 8.83 14.58 -10.15
N ILE A 89 7.57 14.30 -10.54
CA ILE A 89 6.87 13.08 -10.16
C ILE A 89 7.55 11.85 -10.76
N ILE A 90 7.89 11.87 -12.05
CA ILE A 90 8.61 10.78 -12.73
C ILE A 90 9.92 10.47 -11.98
N ARG A 91 10.68 11.49 -11.60
CA ARG A 91 11.93 11.31 -10.82
C ARG A 91 11.66 10.76 -9.43
N GLY A 92 10.61 11.24 -8.77
CA GLY A 92 10.15 10.72 -7.48
C GLY A 92 9.76 9.24 -7.54
N ARG A 93 9.15 8.78 -8.64
CA ARG A 93 8.82 7.37 -8.87
C ARG A 93 10.05 6.46 -8.90
N TYR A 94 11.15 6.91 -9.54
CA TYR A 94 12.41 6.16 -9.51
C TYR A 94 12.94 5.98 -8.08
N ILE A 95 12.80 6.98 -7.23
CA ILE A 95 13.20 6.85 -5.81
C ILE A 95 12.37 5.77 -5.11
N THR A 96 11.04 5.76 -5.30
CA THR A 96 10.17 4.73 -4.73
C THR A 96 10.53 3.34 -5.24
N LEU A 97 10.81 3.21 -6.55
CA LEU A 97 11.26 1.95 -7.17
C LEU A 97 12.57 1.44 -6.53
N PHE A 98 13.60 2.29 -6.41
CA PHE A 98 14.84 1.92 -5.74
C PHE A 98 14.63 1.53 -4.28
N PHE A 99 13.75 2.24 -3.57
CA PHE A 99 13.43 1.92 -2.18
C PHE A 99 12.75 0.55 -2.05
N SER A 100 11.92 0.16 -3.01
CA SER A 100 11.25 -1.15 -3.01
C SER A 100 12.22 -2.32 -3.15
N VAL A 101 13.42 -2.12 -3.72
CA VAL A 101 14.49 -3.12 -3.75
C VAL A 101 14.93 -3.51 -2.33
N LEU A 102 14.94 -2.57 -1.40
CA LEU A 102 15.23 -2.86 0.01
C LEU A 102 14.21 -3.86 0.59
N THR A 103 12.95 -3.76 0.16
CA THR A 103 11.91 -4.73 0.55
C THR A 103 12.19 -6.11 -0.03
N ILE A 104 12.60 -6.20 -1.32
CA ILE A 104 13.00 -7.48 -1.94
C ILE A 104 14.14 -8.13 -1.16
N LEU A 105 15.17 -7.35 -0.81
CA LEU A 105 16.32 -7.82 -0.04
C LEU A 105 15.92 -8.30 1.36
N LEU A 106 14.96 -7.62 1.98
CA LEU A 106 14.46 -7.99 3.30
C LEU A 106 13.60 -9.26 3.26
N VAL A 107 12.72 -9.40 2.27
CA VAL A 107 11.94 -10.63 2.00
C VAL A 107 12.89 -11.81 1.78
N PHE A 108 13.90 -11.64 0.90
CA PHE A 108 14.93 -12.64 0.68
C PHE A 108 15.64 -13.03 1.99
N THR A 109 16.09 -12.03 2.75
CA THR A 109 16.89 -12.25 3.97
C THR A 109 16.09 -13.01 5.02
N TRP A 110 14.85 -12.61 5.27
CA TRP A 110 14.02 -13.24 6.30
C TRP A 110 13.58 -14.64 5.88
N SER A 111 13.09 -14.83 4.66
CA SER A 111 12.73 -16.16 4.14
C SER A 111 13.93 -17.11 4.11
N ARG A 112 15.13 -16.61 3.72
CA ARG A 112 16.38 -17.39 3.78
C ARG A 112 16.72 -17.85 5.20
N GLN A 113 16.53 -17.01 6.20
CA GLN A 113 16.84 -17.35 7.60
C GLN A 113 15.85 -18.36 8.16
N LEU A 114 14.60 -18.33 7.72
CA LEU A 114 13.56 -19.26 8.17
C LEU A 114 13.64 -20.61 7.44
N TYR A 115 13.82 -20.61 6.12
CA TYR A 115 13.57 -21.78 5.28
C TYR A 115 14.71 -22.13 4.30
N GLY A 116 15.83 -21.38 4.36
CA GLY A 116 17.01 -21.63 3.53
C GLY A 116 17.10 -20.77 2.28
N ILE A 117 18.28 -20.83 1.60
CA ILE A 117 18.66 -19.92 0.52
C ILE A 117 17.69 -19.94 -0.67
N HIS A 118 17.24 -21.12 -1.07
CA HIS A 118 16.33 -21.29 -2.21
C HIS A 118 14.93 -20.73 -1.90
N ALA A 119 14.46 -20.86 -0.65
CA ALA A 119 13.23 -20.25 -0.19
C ALA A 119 13.34 -18.73 -0.22
N GLY A 120 14.48 -18.16 0.20
CA GLY A 120 14.73 -16.72 0.11
C GLY A 120 14.63 -16.21 -1.33
N ILE A 121 15.25 -16.89 -2.30
CA ILE A 121 15.19 -16.53 -3.73
C ILE A 121 13.74 -16.62 -4.23
N PHE A 122 13.04 -17.68 -3.88
CA PHE A 122 11.65 -17.90 -4.28
C PHE A 122 10.74 -16.78 -3.74
N SER A 123 10.84 -16.44 -2.45
CA SER A 123 10.05 -15.37 -1.85
C SER A 123 10.36 -14.00 -2.49
N ALA A 124 11.63 -13.73 -2.80
CA ALA A 124 12.03 -12.51 -3.52
C ALA A 124 11.44 -12.46 -4.94
N PHE A 125 11.43 -13.60 -5.64
CA PHE A 125 10.78 -13.75 -6.95
C PHE A 125 9.27 -13.48 -6.86
N LEU A 126 8.58 -14.07 -5.88
CA LEU A 126 7.15 -13.84 -5.66
C LEU A 126 6.86 -12.35 -5.43
N PHE A 127 7.69 -11.65 -4.63
CA PHE A 127 7.52 -10.22 -4.41
C PHE A 127 7.71 -9.43 -5.71
N ALA A 128 8.76 -9.72 -6.47
CA ALA A 128 9.08 -9.03 -7.72
C ALA A 128 8.03 -9.23 -8.82
N CYS A 129 7.38 -10.41 -8.83
CA CYS A 129 6.31 -10.75 -9.77
C CYS A 129 4.90 -10.43 -9.26
N CYS A 130 4.74 -9.67 -8.16
CA CYS A 130 3.42 -9.29 -7.68
C CYS A 130 2.94 -7.99 -8.35
N PRO A 131 1.86 -8.03 -9.18
CA PRO A 131 1.38 -6.85 -9.88
C PRO A 131 1.03 -5.70 -8.93
N ASN A 132 0.40 -6.00 -7.79
CA ASN A 132 0.00 -5.00 -6.80
C ASN A 132 1.22 -4.31 -6.16
N ASN A 133 2.24 -5.08 -5.73
CA ASN A 133 3.45 -4.50 -5.14
C ASN A 133 4.25 -3.70 -6.16
N PHE A 134 4.41 -4.24 -7.38
CA PHE A 134 5.12 -3.56 -8.46
C PHE A 134 4.45 -2.23 -8.82
N SER A 135 3.12 -2.21 -8.99
CA SER A 135 2.39 -0.99 -9.34
C SER A 135 2.55 0.11 -8.30
N ASN A 136 2.55 -0.24 -7.01
CA ASN A 136 2.74 0.75 -5.96
C ASN A 136 4.20 1.20 -5.83
N ALA A 137 5.16 0.35 -6.24
CA ALA A 137 6.59 0.69 -6.21
C ALA A 137 6.99 1.72 -7.28
N ILE A 138 6.19 1.89 -8.33
CA ILE A 138 6.44 2.84 -9.42
C ILE A 138 5.56 4.10 -9.34
N LEU A 139 5.04 4.42 -8.13
CA LEU A 139 4.25 5.62 -7.85
C LEU A 139 4.87 6.41 -6.68
N VAL A 140 4.65 7.73 -6.67
CA VAL A 140 4.97 8.58 -5.53
C VAL A 140 3.86 8.46 -4.51
N SER A 141 4.00 7.49 -3.59
CA SER A 141 3.03 7.24 -2.51
C SER A 141 3.72 6.79 -1.23
N THR A 142 2.98 6.76 -0.13
CA THR A 142 3.47 6.25 1.15
C THR A 142 3.42 4.72 1.25
N ASP A 143 2.76 4.04 0.32
CA ASP A 143 2.44 2.62 0.42
C ASP A 143 3.67 1.72 0.40
N SER A 144 4.59 1.92 -0.56
CA SER A 144 5.82 1.13 -0.66
C SER A 144 6.74 1.31 0.56
N TYR A 145 6.78 2.52 1.11
CA TYR A 145 7.54 2.78 2.35
C TYR A 145 6.89 2.09 3.55
N ALA A 146 5.56 2.09 3.62
CA ALA A 146 4.83 1.38 4.67
C ALA A 146 5.08 -0.13 4.63
N VAL A 147 5.11 -0.72 3.43
CA VAL A 147 5.47 -2.14 3.23
C VAL A 147 6.84 -2.45 3.81
N PHE A 148 7.85 -1.62 3.49
CA PHE A 148 9.20 -1.81 4.01
C PHE A 148 9.27 -1.69 5.53
N PHE A 149 8.75 -0.59 6.10
CA PHE A 149 8.88 -0.34 7.54
C PHE A 149 8.10 -1.34 8.40
N LEU A 150 6.92 -1.77 7.96
CA LEU A 150 6.19 -2.83 8.63
C LEU A 150 7.00 -4.14 8.62
N LEU A 151 7.46 -4.55 7.44
CA LEU A 151 8.25 -5.78 7.29
C LEU A 151 9.54 -5.73 8.10
N ALA A 152 10.26 -4.60 8.06
CA ALA A 152 11.51 -4.40 8.81
C ALA A 152 11.28 -4.43 10.32
N SER A 153 10.18 -3.84 10.80
CA SER A 153 9.81 -3.87 12.22
C SER A 153 9.47 -5.29 12.67
N CYS A 154 8.69 -6.04 11.90
CA CYS A 154 8.35 -7.44 12.20
C CYS A 154 9.59 -8.34 12.17
N TYR A 155 10.46 -8.19 11.15
CA TYR A 155 11.72 -8.93 11.06
C TYR A 155 12.64 -8.66 12.25
N THR A 156 12.81 -7.39 12.62
CA THR A 156 13.70 -7.02 13.72
C THR A 156 13.10 -7.42 15.07
N ALA A 157 11.77 -7.38 15.23
CA ALA A 157 11.08 -7.91 16.40
C ALA A 157 11.30 -9.43 16.54
N TRP A 158 11.21 -10.18 15.44
CA TRP A 158 11.54 -11.60 15.39
C TRP A 158 13.01 -11.85 15.78
N ARG A 159 13.95 -11.09 15.26
CA ARG A 159 15.36 -11.17 15.63
C ARG A 159 15.56 -10.91 17.12
N TYR A 160 14.98 -9.83 17.64
CA TYR A 160 15.05 -9.49 19.06
C TYR A 160 14.46 -10.57 19.95
N ALA A 161 13.32 -11.14 19.59
CA ALA A 161 12.67 -12.22 20.34
C ALA A 161 13.55 -13.46 20.47
N ASN A 162 14.34 -13.78 19.43
CA ASN A 162 15.26 -14.92 19.41
C ASN A 162 16.61 -14.60 20.09
N SER A 163 17.22 -13.44 19.80
CA SER A 163 18.55 -13.07 20.30
C SER A 163 18.54 -12.49 21.71
N GLY A 164 17.47 -11.82 22.10
CA GLY A 164 17.40 -11.01 23.33
C GLY A 164 18.34 -9.79 23.32
N SER A 165 18.98 -9.49 22.18
CA SER A 165 20.02 -8.48 22.02
C SER A 165 19.47 -7.06 22.21
N ARG A 166 20.14 -6.24 23.04
CA ARG A 166 19.80 -4.82 23.19
C ARG A 166 19.94 -4.06 21.86
N LYS A 167 20.93 -4.42 21.04
CA LYS A 167 21.13 -3.83 19.70
C LYS A 167 19.90 -4.06 18.81
N ASP A 168 19.39 -5.29 18.75
CA ASP A 168 18.21 -5.59 17.94
C ASP A 168 16.97 -4.81 18.43
N PHE A 169 16.83 -4.60 19.75
CA PHE A 169 15.74 -3.80 20.30
C PHE A 169 15.86 -2.31 19.98
N ILE A 170 17.07 -1.74 20.02
CA ILE A 170 17.30 -0.34 19.62
C ILE A 170 16.96 -0.15 18.13
N ILE A 171 17.41 -1.06 17.25
CA ILE A 171 17.09 -1.01 15.82
C ILE A 171 15.56 -1.12 15.63
N LEU A 172 14.88 -2.02 16.33
CA LEU A 172 13.42 -2.15 16.31
C LEU A 172 12.73 -0.84 16.71
N SER A 173 13.18 -0.21 17.80
CA SER A 173 12.62 1.06 18.29
C SER A 173 12.79 2.20 17.27
N ILE A 174 13.95 2.28 16.61
CA ILE A 174 14.21 3.24 15.54
C ILE A 174 13.29 2.96 14.33
N LEU A 175 13.15 1.70 13.91
CA LEU A 175 12.29 1.34 12.77
C LEU A 175 10.81 1.65 13.04
N ILE A 176 10.29 1.37 14.26
CA ILE A 176 8.93 1.74 14.64
C ILE A 176 8.76 3.26 14.63
N ALA A 177 9.74 4.01 15.13
CA ALA A 177 9.70 5.47 15.12
C ALA A 177 9.75 6.04 13.68
N LEU A 178 10.63 5.53 12.81
CA LEU A 178 10.70 5.93 11.39
C LEU A 178 9.42 5.56 10.63
N SER A 179 8.77 4.46 10.98
CA SER A 179 7.50 4.06 10.36
C SER A 179 6.41 5.10 10.54
N GLN A 180 6.44 5.88 11.65
CA GLN A 180 5.51 6.97 11.91
C GLN A 180 5.70 8.16 10.96
N LEU A 181 6.86 8.25 10.30
CA LEU A 181 7.12 9.24 9.25
C LEU A 181 6.72 8.74 7.86
N ALA A 182 6.39 7.44 7.73
CA ALA A 182 6.04 6.81 6.47
C ALA A 182 4.52 6.74 6.25
N LYS A 183 3.74 6.22 7.19
CA LYS A 183 2.28 6.10 7.05
C LYS A 183 1.59 6.05 8.42
N GLN A 184 0.49 6.76 8.55
CA GLN A 184 -0.28 6.84 9.81
C GLN A 184 -0.79 5.48 10.29
N SER A 185 -1.19 4.57 9.39
CA SER A 185 -1.63 3.22 9.75
C SER A 185 -0.55 2.40 10.48
N LEU A 186 0.73 2.77 10.36
CA LEU A 186 1.82 2.13 11.08
C LEU A 186 1.88 2.52 12.57
N PHE A 187 1.03 3.45 13.03
CA PHE A 187 0.82 3.70 14.47
C PHE A 187 0.42 2.41 15.21
N HIS A 188 -0.27 1.52 14.54
CA HIS A 188 -0.64 0.21 15.08
C HIS A 188 0.56 -0.69 15.45
N LEU A 189 1.79 -0.40 14.98
CA LEU A 189 2.99 -1.14 15.38
C LEU A 189 3.28 -1.04 16.88
N TYR A 190 2.88 0.06 17.54
CA TYR A 190 3.03 0.20 18.99
C TYR A 190 2.21 -0.83 19.78
N LEU A 191 1.13 -1.33 19.23
CA LEU A 191 0.31 -2.40 19.79
C LEU A 191 0.72 -3.78 19.26
N LEU A 192 0.91 -3.87 17.94
CA LEU A 192 1.16 -5.12 17.24
C LEU A 192 2.47 -5.80 17.67
N ILE A 193 3.57 -5.03 17.74
CA ILE A 193 4.88 -5.59 18.09
C ILE A 193 4.92 -6.15 19.53
N PRO A 194 4.42 -5.44 20.57
CA PRO A 194 4.27 -6.02 21.90
C PRO A 194 3.45 -7.31 21.92
N ILE A 195 2.35 -7.39 21.16
CA ILE A 195 1.54 -8.61 21.05
C ILE A 195 2.38 -9.76 20.46
N CYS A 196 3.11 -9.53 19.35
CA CYS A 196 3.99 -10.54 18.76
C CYS A 196 5.06 -11.04 19.76
N LEU A 197 5.68 -10.12 20.50
CA LEU A 197 6.70 -10.46 21.50
C LEU A 197 6.12 -11.24 22.68
N LEU A 198 4.92 -10.86 23.15
CA LEU A 198 4.21 -11.55 24.22
C LEU A 198 3.84 -12.99 23.78
N VAL A 199 3.24 -13.15 22.61
CA VAL A 199 2.87 -14.48 22.09
C VAL A 199 4.12 -15.35 21.92
N HIS A 200 5.23 -14.79 21.43
CA HIS A 200 6.49 -15.51 21.33
C HIS A 200 7.01 -15.95 22.71
N ALA A 201 7.00 -15.06 23.71
CA ALA A 201 7.44 -15.38 25.06
C ALA A 201 6.60 -16.50 25.68
N LEU A 202 5.27 -16.45 25.53
CA LEU A 202 4.35 -17.49 26.00
C LEU A 202 4.59 -18.82 25.28
N ALA A 203 4.75 -18.79 23.94
CA ALA A 203 4.97 -19.99 23.14
C ALA A 203 6.32 -20.67 23.42
N THR A 204 7.33 -19.91 23.83
CA THR A 204 8.68 -20.42 24.12
C THR A 204 8.95 -20.65 25.60
N GLY A 205 8.01 -20.32 26.50
CA GLY A 205 8.18 -20.41 27.94
C GLY A 205 9.23 -19.43 28.50
N LYS A 206 9.57 -18.36 27.77
CA LYS A 206 10.53 -17.36 28.23
C LYS A 206 9.92 -16.48 29.30
N ALA A 207 10.62 -16.33 30.44
CA ALA A 207 10.19 -15.42 31.50
C ALA A 207 10.19 -13.95 31.02
N ILE A 208 9.12 -13.25 31.36
CA ILE A 208 8.96 -11.82 31.07
C ILE A 208 9.52 -11.04 32.28
N SER A 209 10.61 -10.29 32.03
CA SER A 209 11.18 -9.42 33.06
C SER A 209 10.54 -8.03 33.01
N LEU A 210 9.82 -7.64 34.05
CA LEU A 210 9.20 -6.32 34.17
C LEU A 210 10.22 -5.18 34.03
N LYS A 211 11.41 -5.33 34.64
CA LYS A 211 12.51 -4.35 34.51
C LYS A 211 12.92 -4.16 33.05
N LYS A 212 13.09 -5.29 32.32
CA LYS A 212 13.45 -5.24 30.88
C LYS A 212 12.32 -4.60 30.05
N MET A 213 11.08 -4.90 30.37
CA MET A 213 9.91 -4.30 29.71
C MET A 213 9.85 -2.79 29.92
N PHE A 214 10.12 -2.30 31.13
CA PHE A 214 10.18 -0.86 31.44
C PHE A 214 11.29 -0.15 30.67
N ILE A 215 12.52 -0.71 30.68
CA ILE A 215 13.67 -0.14 29.95
C ILE A 215 13.38 -0.11 28.45
N ASN A 216 12.83 -1.17 27.91
CA ASN A 216 12.47 -1.26 26.49
C ASN A 216 11.36 -0.27 26.13
N GLY A 217 10.33 -0.14 26.95
CA GLY A 217 9.28 0.86 26.79
C GLY A 217 9.83 2.28 26.75
N PHE A 218 10.74 2.60 27.67
CA PHE A 218 11.41 3.90 27.72
C PHE A 218 12.23 4.17 26.45
N ILE A 219 13.04 3.20 25.99
CA ILE A 219 13.84 3.32 24.74
C ILE A 219 12.91 3.56 23.54
N LEU A 220 11.81 2.80 23.45
CA LEU A 220 10.84 2.94 22.36
C LEU A 220 10.18 4.32 22.37
N LEU A 221 9.71 4.78 23.51
CA LEU A 221 9.07 6.09 23.65
C LEU A 221 10.03 7.24 23.38
N LEU A 222 11.26 7.17 23.89
CA LEU A 222 12.28 8.19 23.68
C LEU A 222 12.70 8.27 22.20
N SER A 223 12.96 7.12 21.57
CA SER A 223 13.29 7.09 20.13
C SER A 223 12.14 7.60 19.26
N SER A 224 10.90 7.25 19.62
CA SER A 224 9.71 7.72 18.91
C SER A 224 9.52 9.22 19.08
N TRP A 225 9.63 9.73 20.29
CA TRP A 225 9.53 11.16 20.59
C TRP A 225 10.58 11.96 19.78
N LEU A 226 11.85 11.51 19.80
CA LEU A 226 12.93 12.20 19.09
C LEU A 226 12.73 12.15 17.57
N ILE A 227 12.50 10.96 17.00
CA ILE A 227 12.44 10.76 15.54
C ILE A 227 11.18 11.40 14.94
N ILE A 228 10.02 11.30 15.60
CA ILE A 228 8.79 11.94 15.12
C ILE A 228 8.97 13.45 15.12
N ASN A 229 9.41 14.06 16.23
CA ASN A 229 9.58 15.50 16.29
C ASN A 229 10.64 15.99 15.29
N ALA A 230 11.80 15.30 15.18
CA ALA A 230 12.83 15.65 14.21
C ALA A 230 12.30 15.52 12.75
N GLY A 231 11.55 14.46 12.45
CA GLY A 231 10.96 14.25 11.13
C GLY A 231 9.92 15.30 10.74
N PHE A 232 9.25 15.91 11.71
CA PHE A 232 8.35 17.05 11.53
C PHE A 232 9.00 18.39 11.93
N LEU A 233 10.35 18.46 11.97
CA LEU A 233 11.13 19.68 12.21
C LEU A 233 10.79 20.37 13.54
N PHE A 234 10.37 19.61 14.56
CA PHE A 234 9.89 20.12 15.86
C PHE A 234 8.77 21.16 15.75
N TYR A 235 8.06 21.22 14.62
CA TYR A 235 7.03 22.21 14.33
C TYR A 235 5.87 22.11 15.32
N GLY A 236 5.56 23.20 16.00
CA GLY A 236 4.46 23.27 16.96
C GLY A 236 4.57 22.30 18.13
N MET A 237 5.77 21.82 18.49
CA MET A 237 5.99 21.00 19.67
C MET A 237 5.66 21.78 20.95
N ASN A 238 5.08 21.10 21.93
CA ASN A 238 4.63 21.66 23.21
C ASN A 238 3.50 22.72 23.10
N GLN A 239 2.77 22.76 21.99
CA GLN A 239 1.55 23.56 21.90
C GLN A 239 0.53 23.09 22.95
N PRO A 240 -0.22 24.01 23.59
CA PRO A 240 -1.31 23.63 24.50
C PRO A 240 -2.38 22.83 23.76
N LEU A 241 -2.89 21.77 24.41
CA LEU A 241 -3.93 20.91 23.82
C LEU A 241 -5.17 21.70 23.36
N GLY A 242 -5.53 22.77 24.07
CA GLY A 242 -6.65 23.64 23.72
C GLY A 242 -6.44 24.51 22.47
N SER A 243 -5.21 24.63 21.95
CA SER A 243 -4.96 25.36 20.71
C SER A 243 -5.21 24.53 19.44
N PHE A 244 -5.45 23.22 19.59
CA PHE A 244 -5.77 22.34 18.46
C PHE A 244 -7.25 22.44 18.09
N HIS A 245 -7.54 22.49 16.80
CA HIS A 245 -8.89 22.41 16.25
C HIS A 245 -9.13 21.00 15.68
N PHE A 246 -9.43 20.05 16.57
CA PHE A 246 -9.64 18.67 16.17
C PHE A 246 -10.95 18.46 15.42
N MET A 247 -10.88 17.68 14.36
CA MET A 247 -12.01 17.33 13.48
C MET A 247 -12.67 16.00 13.89
N SER A 248 -11.89 15.03 14.39
CA SER A 248 -12.41 13.71 14.73
C SER A 248 -12.99 13.65 16.14
N ASN A 249 -14.04 12.86 16.31
CA ASN A 249 -14.68 12.64 17.61
C ASN A 249 -13.70 12.06 18.66
N LEU A 250 -12.73 11.25 18.21
CA LEU A 250 -11.72 10.66 19.10
C LEU A 250 -10.86 11.75 19.74
N PHE A 251 -10.27 12.63 18.93
CA PHE A 251 -9.37 13.67 19.42
C PHE A 251 -10.12 14.79 20.14
N GLN A 252 -11.35 15.13 19.73
CA GLN A 252 -12.25 16.02 20.50
C GLN A 252 -12.55 15.43 21.88
N GLY A 253 -12.81 14.13 21.97
CA GLY A 253 -13.01 13.44 23.25
C GLY A 253 -11.78 13.49 24.15
N VAL A 254 -10.58 13.30 23.61
CA VAL A 254 -9.32 13.47 24.35
C VAL A 254 -9.16 14.89 24.84
N GLN A 255 -9.42 15.89 23.99
CA GLN A 255 -9.34 17.32 24.34
C GLN A 255 -10.31 17.72 25.46
N ALA A 256 -11.49 17.08 25.52
CA ALA A 256 -12.49 17.35 26.54
C ALA A 256 -12.09 16.81 27.94
N VAL A 257 -11.25 15.78 28.00
CA VAL A 257 -10.86 15.13 29.27
C VAL A 257 -9.61 15.76 29.89
N PHE A 258 -8.66 16.21 29.06
CA PHE A 258 -7.39 16.74 29.53
C PHE A 258 -7.42 18.26 29.72
N PRO A 259 -6.57 18.83 30.60
CA PRO A 259 -6.51 20.29 30.80
C PRO A 259 -6.16 21.02 29.51
N VAL A 260 -6.86 22.11 29.23
CA VAL A 260 -6.66 22.96 28.01
C VAL A 260 -5.20 23.42 27.84
N LYS A 261 -4.49 23.69 28.97
CA LYS A 261 -3.09 24.12 28.97
C LYS A 261 -2.09 22.96 28.92
N PHE A 262 -2.54 21.71 28.80
CA PHE A 262 -1.64 20.53 28.74
C PHE A 262 -0.71 20.64 27.51
N PRO A 263 0.62 20.67 27.70
CA PRO A 263 1.56 20.78 26.58
C PRO A 263 1.65 19.43 25.85
N VAL A 264 1.38 19.43 24.54
CA VAL A 264 1.49 18.21 23.72
C VAL A 264 2.95 18.05 23.27
N PRO A 265 3.68 17.00 23.74
CA PRO A 265 5.12 16.88 23.52
C PRO A 265 5.50 16.36 22.12
N LEU A 266 4.56 16.34 21.19
CA LEU A 266 4.74 15.94 19.80
C LEU A 266 4.44 17.08 18.85
N SER A 267 5.03 17.04 17.66
CA SER A 267 4.77 18.03 16.60
C SER A 267 3.28 18.15 16.32
N SER A 268 2.79 19.39 16.24
CA SER A 268 1.39 19.66 15.93
C SER A 268 1.00 19.09 14.56
N ALA A 269 1.88 19.13 13.57
CA ALA A 269 1.64 18.55 12.25
C ALA A 269 1.46 17.02 12.28
N PHE A 270 2.14 16.31 13.20
CA PHE A 270 1.93 14.87 13.42
C PHE A 270 0.56 14.59 14.04
N ILE A 271 0.23 15.30 15.14
CA ILE A 271 -1.05 15.13 15.86
C ILE A 271 -2.24 15.50 14.96
N THR A 272 -2.18 16.63 14.27
CA THR A 272 -3.22 17.05 13.31
C THR A 272 -3.38 16.02 12.19
N GLY A 273 -2.27 15.41 11.72
CA GLY A 273 -2.34 14.36 10.72
C GLY A 273 -3.08 13.11 11.20
N LEU A 274 -2.86 12.68 12.45
CA LEU A 274 -3.59 11.56 13.04
C LEU A 274 -5.07 11.87 13.20
N ASP A 275 -5.40 13.08 13.64
CA ASP A 275 -6.78 13.57 13.78
C ASP A 275 -7.51 13.58 12.43
N GLN A 276 -6.90 14.19 11.41
CA GLN A 276 -7.45 14.23 10.05
C GLN A 276 -7.67 12.82 9.48
N ALA A 277 -6.68 11.93 9.61
CA ALA A 277 -6.85 10.54 9.16
C ALA A 277 -8.02 9.84 9.87
N LYS A 278 -8.18 10.06 11.17
CA LYS A 278 -9.30 9.51 11.92
C LYS A 278 -10.63 10.15 11.54
N PHE A 279 -10.65 11.45 11.27
CA PHE A 279 -11.85 12.16 10.81
C PHE A 279 -12.34 11.59 9.46
N TYR A 280 -11.46 11.48 8.46
CA TYR A 280 -11.83 10.92 7.16
C TYR A 280 -12.24 9.44 7.25
N ASP A 281 -11.63 8.68 8.17
CA ASP A 281 -12.08 7.32 8.45
C ASP A 281 -13.50 7.29 9.06
N GLN A 282 -13.84 8.24 9.92
CA GLN A 282 -15.20 8.35 10.49
C GLN A 282 -16.25 8.68 9.44
N LEU A 283 -15.90 9.52 8.45
CA LEU A 283 -16.78 9.80 7.32
C LEU A 283 -17.03 8.55 6.48
N GLY A 284 -16.03 7.69 6.37
CA GLY A 284 -16.10 6.43 5.62
C GLY A 284 -16.17 6.63 4.11
N GLY A 285 -16.38 5.51 3.41
CA GLY A 285 -16.47 5.52 1.95
C GLY A 285 -15.12 5.44 1.24
N GLY A 286 -15.18 5.57 -0.09
CA GLY A 286 -14.02 5.81 -0.92
C GLY A 286 -13.52 7.23 -0.70
N PHE A 287 -12.19 7.42 -0.72
CA PHE A 287 -11.60 8.74 -0.55
C PHE A 287 -12.00 9.66 -1.72
N VAL A 288 -12.79 10.70 -1.42
CA VAL A 288 -13.11 11.75 -2.37
C VAL A 288 -13.05 13.09 -1.65
N GLN A 289 -12.39 14.05 -2.28
CA GLN A 289 -12.36 15.44 -1.82
C GLN A 289 -13.79 15.94 -1.57
N SER A 290 -14.06 16.43 -0.39
CA SER A 290 -15.27 17.18 -0.01
C SER A 290 -16.64 16.47 0.08
N SER A 291 -16.78 15.20 -0.25
CA SER A 291 -18.08 14.51 -0.14
C SER A 291 -17.95 13.04 0.26
N PHE A 292 -19.04 12.47 0.78
CA PHE A 292 -19.15 11.04 1.05
C PHE A 292 -19.06 10.26 -0.27
N GLY A 293 -17.87 9.76 -0.60
CA GLY A 293 -17.67 8.95 -1.79
C GLY A 293 -18.33 7.57 -1.66
N ASN A 294 -18.66 6.99 -2.80
CA ASN A 294 -19.17 5.63 -2.85
C ASN A 294 -18.03 4.61 -2.81
N VAL A 295 -18.22 3.57 -2.01
CA VAL A 295 -17.44 2.33 -2.09
C VAL A 295 -18.27 1.31 -2.84
N THR A 296 -17.71 0.72 -3.89
CA THR A 296 -18.37 -0.33 -4.66
C THR A 296 -17.59 -1.64 -4.55
N ILE A 297 -18.30 -2.75 -4.39
CA ILE A 297 -17.76 -4.12 -4.41
C ILE A 297 -18.85 -5.14 -4.65
N LEU A 298 -18.61 -6.14 -5.49
CA LEU A 298 -19.58 -7.18 -5.88
C LEU A 298 -20.94 -6.58 -6.34
N GLY A 299 -20.90 -5.45 -7.04
CA GLY A 299 -22.09 -4.73 -7.50
C GLY A 299 -22.88 -3.99 -6.41
N HIS A 300 -22.43 -4.06 -5.16
CA HIS A 300 -23.01 -3.27 -4.07
C HIS A 300 -22.30 -1.92 -3.95
N SER A 301 -23.06 -0.88 -3.63
CA SER A 301 -22.55 0.46 -3.39
C SER A 301 -22.97 0.95 -2.00
N ALA A 302 -22.03 1.56 -1.27
CA ALA A 302 -22.27 2.17 0.02
C ALA A 302 -21.70 3.59 0.05
N THR A 303 -22.49 4.54 0.55
CA THR A 303 -22.07 5.95 0.75
C THR A 303 -21.85 6.19 2.24
N GLY A 304 -20.73 6.82 2.61
CA GLY A 304 -20.43 7.13 4.01
C GLY A 304 -20.16 5.91 4.90
N GLY A 305 -19.84 4.77 4.32
CA GLY A 305 -19.54 3.52 5.01
C GLY A 305 -18.68 2.62 4.14
N GLY A 306 -18.55 1.36 4.54
CA GLY A 306 -17.83 0.35 3.79
C GLY A 306 -18.38 -1.04 4.05
N PHE A 307 -17.74 -2.04 3.47
CA PHE A 307 -18.12 -3.43 3.58
C PHE A 307 -17.07 -4.20 4.35
N TRP A 308 -17.43 -4.95 5.41
CA TRP A 308 -16.47 -5.74 6.19
C TRP A 308 -15.69 -6.75 5.35
N TYR A 309 -16.28 -7.24 4.25
CA TYR A 309 -15.66 -8.19 3.33
C TYR A 309 -14.84 -7.54 2.21
N TYR A 310 -14.76 -6.19 2.13
CA TYR A 310 -14.10 -5.46 1.04
C TYR A 310 -12.66 -5.94 0.79
N TYR A 311 -11.85 -6.02 1.83
CA TYR A 311 -10.44 -6.41 1.70
C TYR A 311 -10.28 -7.91 1.41
N TRP A 312 -11.20 -8.76 1.87
CA TRP A 312 -11.20 -10.19 1.56
C TRP A 312 -11.52 -10.44 0.09
N VAL A 313 -12.53 -9.77 -0.43
CA VAL A 313 -12.90 -9.82 -1.86
C VAL A 313 -11.80 -9.22 -2.73
N SER A 314 -11.26 -8.06 -2.34
CA SER A 314 -10.15 -7.44 -3.04
C SER A 314 -8.92 -8.35 -3.05
N LEU A 315 -8.55 -8.96 -1.92
CA LEU A 315 -7.43 -9.90 -1.84
C LEU A 315 -7.66 -11.10 -2.78
N PHE A 316 -8.89 -11.65 -2.80
CA PHE A 316 -9.22 -12.80 -3.63
C PHE A 316 -9.09 -12.50 -5.13
N PHE A 317 -9.70 -11.41 -5.62
CA PHE A 317 -9.72 -11.11 -7.06
C PHE A 317 -8.48 -10.35 -7.56
N LYS A 318 -7.79 -9.62 -6.68
CA LYS A 318 -6.58 -8.85 -7.03
C LYS A 318 -5.28 -9.67 -6.91
N THR A 319 -5.36 -10.88 -6.38
CA THR A 319 -4.19 -11.75 -6.21
C THR A 319 -4.16 -12.80 -7.31
N PRO A 320 -3.06 -12.99 -8.04
CA PRO A 320 -2.90 -14.10 -8.98
C PRO A 320 -3.29 -15.45 -8.35
N ILE A 321 -4.01 -16.29 -9.10
CA ILE A 321 -4.53 -17.55 -8.56
C ILE A 321 -3.40 -18.42 -8.00
N THR A 322 -2.25 -18.45 -8.66
CA THR A 322 -1.07 -19.16 -8.17
C THR A 322 -0.66 -18.72 -6.78
N TYR A 323 -0.70 -17.41 -6.45
CA TYR A 323 -0.39 -16.97 -5.08
C TYR A 323 -1.40 -17.48 -4.07
N LEU A 324 -2.70 -17.45 -4.39
CA LEU A 324 -3.74 -17.98 -3.51
C LEU A 324 -3.50 -19.47 -3.21
N LEU A 325 -3.13 -20.25 -4.24
CA LEU A 325 -2.78 -21.67 -4.09
C LEU A 325 -1.51 -21.86 -3.26
N LEU A 326 -0.45 -21.07 -3.53
CA LEU A 326 0.79 -21.14 -2.77
C LEU A 326 0.55 -20.78 -1.28
N PHE A 327 -0.27 -19.78 -0.98
CA PHE A 327 -0.63 -19.43 0.40
C PHE A 327 -1.38 -20.56 1.08
N ALA A 328 -2.38 -21.16 0.41
CA ALA A 328 -3.15 -22.29 0.95
C ALA A 328 -2.26 -23.51 1.21
N VAL A 329 -1.40 -23.87 0.25
CA VAL A 329 -0.45 -24.99 0.40
C VAL A 329 0.53 -24.72 1.54
N SER A 330 1.07 -23.51 1.64
CA SER A 330 1.99 -23.12 2.71
C SER A 330 1.34 -23.27 4.09
N ILE A 331 0.12 -22.75 4.26
CA ILE A 331 -0.64 -22.88 5.50
C ILE A 331 -0.89 -24.35 5.83
N GLY A 332 -1.28 -25.16 4.83
CA GLY A 332 -1.47 -26.61 5.01
C GLY A 332 -0.19 -27.34 5.44
N LEU A 333 0.96 -27.01 4.82
CA LEU A 333 2.27 -27.56 5.21
C LEU A 333 2.62 -27.15 6.65
N LEU A 334 2.38 -25.92 7.01
CA LEU A 334 2.64 -25.39 8.34
C LEU A 334 1.77 -26.09 9.39
N ILE A 335 0.50 -26.31 9.15
CA ILE A 335 -0.40 -27.05 10.04
C ILE A 335 0.06 -28.51 10.19
N LYS A 336 0.42 -29.17 9.08
CA LYS A 336 0.92 -30.55 9.10
C LYS A 336 2.22 -30.71 9.89
N GLN A 337 3.10 -29.70 9.87
CA GLN A 337 4.38 -29.71 10.58
C GLN A 337 4.25 -29.29 12.05
N ARG A 338 3.08 -28.90 12.53
CA ARG A 338 2.81 -28.41 13.89
C ARG A 338 3.29 -29.35 15.01
N SER A 339 3.41 -30.65 14.74
CA SER A 339 3.90 -31.64 15.71
C SER A 339 5.41 -31.53 16.00
N ARG A 340 6.16 -30.75 15.20
CA ARG A 340 7.60 -30.55 15.39
C ARG A 340 7.82 -29.35 16.31
N LYS A 341 8.55 -29.56 17.42
CA LYS A 341 8.88 -28.53 18.41
C LYS A 341 9.46 -27.28 17.74
N GLY A 342 8.94 -26.10 18.10
CA GLY A 342 9.45 -24.80 17.66
C GLY A 342 8.84 -24.21 16.38
N PHE A 343 7.95 -24.92 15.72
CA PHE A 343 7.39 -24.53 14.44
C PHE A 343 6.65 -23.17 14.46
N PHE A 344 5.73 -22.96 15.37
CA PHE A 344 5.00 -21.68 15.49
C PHE A 344 5.77 -20.57 16.22
N SER A 345 6.96 -20.85 16.77
CA SER A 345 7.70 -19.84 17.54
C SER A 345 8.24 -18.68 16.67
N ASN A 346 8.43 -18.90 15.37
CA ASN A 346 8.97 -17.92 14.42
C ASN A 346 7.87 -17.30 13.55
N GLU A 347 6.89 -18.09 13.13
CA GLU A 347 5.86 -17.70 12.17
C GLU A 347 4.79 -16.78 12.76
N TRP A 348 4.72 -16.64 14.09
CA TRP A 348 3.86 -15.65 14.75
C TRP A 348 4.11 -14.21 14.27
N PHE A 349 5.38 -13.88 13.97
CA PHE A 349 5.77 -12.57 13.47
C PHE A 349 5.34 -12.32 12.02
N LEU A 350 4.88 -13.36 11.32
CA LEU A 350 4.27 -13.27 10.00
C LEU A 350 2.73 -13.28 10.08
N PHE A 351 2.15 -14.22 10.82
CA PHE A 351 0.69 -14.41 10.86
C PHE A 351 -0.05 -13.36 11.69
N ILE A 352 0.49 -12.96 12.86
CA ILE A 352 -0.19 -11.96 13.70
C ILE A 352 -0.37 -10.63 12.94
N PRO A 353 0.65 -10.06 12.26
CA PRO A 353 0.46 -8.85 11.46
C PRO A 353 -0.57 -9.03 10.32
N ILE A 354 -0.55 -10.17 9.62
CA ILE A 354 -1.51 -10.46 8.55
C ILE A 354 -2.94 -10.43 9.10
N ILE A 355 -3.21 -11.23 10.15
CA ILE A 355 -4.55 -11.34 10.76
C ILE A 355 -4.96 -10.00 11.36
N TYR A 356 -4.05 -9.36 12.10
CA TYR A 356 -4.32 -8.08 12.74
C TYR A 356 -4.81 -7.02 11.74
N PHE A 357 -4.08 -6.81 10.64
CA PHE A 357 -4.46 -5.78 9.68
C PHE A 357 -5.68 -6.17 8.84
N LEU A 358 -5.86 -7.45 8.52
CA LEU A 358 -7.09 -7.90 7.85
C LEU A 358 -8.32 -7.66 8.73
N VAL A 359 -8.25 -7.99 10.02
CA VAL A 359 -9.35 -7.75 10.98
C VAL A 359 -9.54 -6.24 11.18
N LEU A 360 -8.46 -5.50 11.43
CA LEU A 360 -8.51 -4.07 11.66
C LEU A 360 -9.18 -3.33 10.51
N MET A 361 -8.71 -3.57 9.27
CA MET A 361 -9.22 -2.88 8.08
C MET A 361 -10.63 -3.35 7.69
N SER A 362 -11.01 -4.60 8.02
CA SER A 362 -12.34 -5.13 7.71
C SER A 362 -13.43 -4.65 8.67
N PHE A 363 -13.11 -4.52 9.96
CA PHE A 363 -14.14 -4.28 10.98
C PHE A 363 -14.05 -2.94 11.69
N PHE A 364 -12.89 -2.29 11.67
CA PHE A 364 -12.65 -1.06 12.43
C PHE A 364 -12.38 0.17 11.56
N TYR A 365 -12.00 -0.02 10.28
CA TYR A 365 -11.80 1.05 9.31
C TYR A 365 -12.95 1.11 8.31
N LYS A 366 -13.46 2.33 8.08
CA LYS A 366 -14.54 2.58 7.12
C LYS A 366 -14.04 3.08 5.78
N THR A 367 -12.84 3.68 5.75
CA THR A 367 -12.22 4.14 4.50
C THR A 367 -11.69 2.97 3.69
N GLN A 368 -12.22 2.77 2.48
CA GLN A 368 -11.91 1.63 1.61
C GLN A 368 -11.52 2.11 0.21
N CYS A 369 -10.21 2.34 0.00
CA CYS A 369 -9.62 2.87 -1.23
C CYS A 369 -8.65 1.88 -1.88
N GLY A 370 -9.13 0.67 -2.16
CA GLY A 370 -8.36 -0.37 -2.83
C GLY A 370 -7.47 -1.19 -1.91
N ILE A 371 -6.90 -2.26 -2.51
CA ILE A 371 -6.03 -3.24 -1.83
C ILE A 371 -4.74 -2.63 -1.28
N ARG A 372 -4.37 -1.42 -1.76
CA ARG A 372 -3.17 -0.70 -1.31
C ARG A 372 -3.14 -0.47 0.21
N HIS A 373 -4.31 -0.42 0.87
CA HIS A 373 -4.38 -0.25 2.32
C HIS A 373 -3.92 -1.47 3.12
N ILE A 374 -3.92 -2.65 2.50
CA ILE A 374 -3.42 -3.90 3.10
C ILE A 374 -2.25 -4.50 2.32
N ILE A 375 -1.62 -3.74 1.43
CA ILE A 375 -0.56 -4.22 0.53
C ILE A 375 0.64 -4.82 1.27
N PHE A 376 0.90 -4.38 2.48
CA PHE A 376 1.98 -4.89 3.34
C PHE A 376 1.73 -6.33 3.85
N VAL A 377 0.56 -6.90 3.64
CA VAL A 377 0.27 -8.32 3.91
C VAL A 377 1.00 -9.24 2.92
N TYR A 378 1.16 -8.82 1.66
CA TYR A 378 1.78 -9.66 0.61
C TYR A 378 3.20 -10.11 0.91
N PRO A 379 4.16 -9.24 1.28
CA PRO A 379 5.52 -9.71 1.56
C PRO A 379 5.59 -10.72 2.71
N LEU A 380 4.72 -10.60 3.71
CA LEU A 380 4.61 -11.58 4.80
C LEU A 380 4.12 -12.94 4.26
N LEU A 381 3.10 -12.93 3.39
CA LEU A 381 2.59 -14.14 2.72
C LEU A 381 3.63 -14.76 1.80
N PHE A 382 4.45 -13.96 1.09
CA PHE A 382 5.52 -14.49 0.25
C PHE A 382 6.64 -15.14 1.07
N ILE A 383 6.95 -14.62 2.25
CA ILE A 383 7.89 -15.26 3.18
C ILE A 383 7.32 -16.60 3.65
N VAL A 384 6.03 -16.64 4.04
CA VAL A 384 5.34 -17.89 4.40
C VAL A 384 5.40 -18.89 3.26
N SER A 385 5.22 -18.45 2.00
CA SER A 385 5.28 -19.33 0.82
C SER A 385 6.66 -19.98 0.61
N GLY A 386 7.71 -19.41 1.20
CA GLY A 386 9.04 -20.02 1.24
C GLY A 386 9.08 -21.43 1.85
N THR A 387 8.10 -21.77 2.71
CA THR A 387 7.97 -23.12 3.33
C THR A 387 7.76 -24.24 2.31
N ILE A 388 7.25 -23.92 1.12
CA ILE A 388 7.01 -24.90 0.06
C ILE A 388 8.32 -25.48 -0.47
N ILE A 389 9.35 -24.63 -0.58
CA ILE A 389 10.60 -25.00 -1.25
C ILE A 389 11.27 -26.25 -0.61
N PRO A 390 11.51 -26.31 0.72
CA PRO A 390 12.06 -27.51 1.33
C PRO A 390 11.11 -28.72 1.31
N ALA A 391 9.82 -28.52 1.03
CA ALA A 391 8.83 -29.59 0.94
C ALA A 391 8.76 -30.23 -0.47
N ILE A 392 9.36 -29.62 -1.50
CA ILE A 392 9.39 -30.15 -2.87
C ILE A 392 10.43 -31.27 -2.97
N GLN A 393 9.95 -32.50 -3.19
CA GLN A 393 10.81 -33.67 -3.27
C GLN A 393 10.75 -34.37 -4.64
N THR A 394 9.59 -34.37 -5.30
CA THR A 394 9.36 -35.12 -6.54
C THR A 394 9.55 -34.26 -7.81
N GLY A 395 9.82 -34.92 -8.93
CA GLY A 395 9.91 -34.27 -10.25
C GLY A 395 8.60 -33.57 -10.65
N VAL A 396 7.45 -34.16 -10.32
CA VAL A 396 6.13 -33.60 -10.59
C VAL A 396 5.93 -32.30 -9.82
N GLN A 397 6.31 -32.23 -8.53
CA GLN A 397 6.22 -31.00 -7.74
C GLN A 397 7.12 -29.90 -8.29
N LYS A 398 8.34 -30.23 -8.74
CA LYS A 398 9.23 -29.27 -9.41
C LYS A 398 8.64 -28.75 -10.71
N PHE A 399 8.02 -29.62 -11.50
CA PHE A 399 7.34 -29.24 -12.74
C PHE A 399 6.16 -28.30 -12.48
N ILE A 400 5.28 -28.64 -11.52
CA ILE A 400 4.14 -27.76 -11.12
C ILE A 400 4.65 -26.40 -10.63
N MET A 401 5.73 -26.37 -9.84
CA MET A 401 6.34 -25.11 -9.39
C MET A 401 6.87 -24.30 -10.57
N GLY A 402 7.50 -24.93 -11.54
CA GLY A 402 7.96 -24.27 -12.78
C GLY A 402 6.81 -23.65 -13.56
N LEU A 403 5.70 -24.39 -13.75
CA LEU A 403 4.48 -23.85 -14.38
C LEU A 403 3.88 -22.68 -13.58
N SER A 404 3.89 -22.78 -12.26
CA SER A 404 3.44 -21.70 -11.37
C SER A 404 4.25 -20.40 -11.56
N CYS A 405 5.57 -20.53 -11.68
CA CYS A 405 6.45 -19.37 -11.95
C CYS A 405 6.19 -18.78 -13.35
N ILE A 406 6.02 -19.62 -14.37
CA ILE A 406 5.70 -19.16 -15.73
C ILE A 406 4.36 -18.42 -15.75
N TYR A 407 3.33 -18.97 -15.11
CA TYR A 407 2.03 -18.31 -14.99
C TYR A 407 2.16 -16.91 -14.35
N LEU A 408 2.94 -16.76 -13.28
CA LEU A 408 3.15 -15.46 -12.63
C LEU A 408 3.82 -14.46 -13.57
N LEU A 409 4.82 -14.90 -14.33
CA LEU A 409 5.47 -14.03 -15.34
C LEU A 409 4.48 -13.59 -16.42
N ILE A 410 3.64 -14.49 -16.92
CA ILE A 410 2.59 -14.16 -17.89
C ILE A 410 1.58 -13.20 -17.28
N SER A 411 1.12 -13.42 -16.04
CA SER A 411 0.18 -12.53 -15.35
C SER A 411 0.70 -11.09 -15.23
N VAL A 412 2.00 -10.92 -14.94
CA VAL A 412 2.62 -9.58 -14.91
C VAL A 412 2.69 -8.99 -16.32
N ALA A 413 3.12 -9.77 -17.31
CA ALA A 413 3.31 -9.30 -18.68
C ALA A 413 2.00 -8.82 -19.33
N LEU A 414 0.89 -9.53 -19.09
CA LEU A 414 -0.43 -9.19 -19.65
C LEU A 414 -0.98 -7.84 -19.17
N TYR A 415 -0.60 -7.40 -17.99
CA TYR A 415 -1.04 -6.12 -17.42
C TYR A 415 0.02 -5.03 -17.47
N PHE A 416 1.22 -5.34 -17.98
CA PHE A 416 2.28 -4.35 -18.09
C PHE A 416 1.91 -3.25 -19.10
N PRO A 417 2.13 -1.94 -18.82
CA PRO A 417 2.67 -1.38 -17.58
C PRO A 417 1.61 -1.12 -16.48
N ASN A 418 0.32 -1.35 -16.75
CA ASN A 418 -0.81 -1.01 -15.88
C ASN A 418 -1.15 -2.15 -14.88
N GLY A 419 -0.17 -2.63 -14.12
CA GLY A 419 -0.39 -3.66 -13.11
C GLY A 419 -1.32 -3.23 -11.96
N TYR A 420 -1.58 -1.93 -11.78
CA TYR A 420 -2.55 -1.45 -10.80
C TYR A 420 -3.97 -1.96 -11.08
N ALA A 421 -4.35 -2.08 -12.35
CA ALA A 421 -5.64 -2.60 -12.76
C ALA A 421 -5.74 -4.14 -12.75
N TYR A 422 -4.69 -4.85 -12.32
CA TYR A 422 -4.65 -6.31 -12.32
C TYR A 422 -5.87 -6.91 -11.60
N THR A 423 -6.50 -7.88 -12.24
CA THR A 423 -7.48 -8.79 -11.66
C THR A 423 -7.21 -10.21 -12.17
N ASN A 424 -7.41 -11.21 -11.32
CA ASN A 424 -7.15 -12.59 -11.67
C ASN A 424 -8.19 -13.19 -12.64
N GLU A 425 -7.98 -14.43 -13.03
CA GLU A 425 -8.74 -15.12 -14.08
C GLU A 425 -10.13 -15.58 -13.63
N PHE A 426 -10.47 -15.46 -12.34
CA PHE A 426 -11.85 -15.64 -11.88
C PHE A 426 -12.79 -14.57 -12.49
N ILE A 427 -12.24 -13.38 -12.78
CA ILE A 427 -12.95 -12.37 -13.58
C ILE A 427 -12.62 -12.61 -15.06
N ARG A 428 -13.45 -13.44 -15.72
CA ARG A 428 -13.22 -13.83 -17.12
C ARG A 428 -13.42 -12.67 -18.10
N VAL A 429 -14.41 -11.82 -17.85
CA VAL A 429 -14.78 -10.68 -18.70
C VAL A 429 -14.26 -9.40 -18.05
N LYS A 430 -13.14 -8.86 -18.53
CA LYS A 430 -12.44 -7.77 -17.85
C LYS A 430 -13.23 -6.45 -17.78
N LYS A 431 -14.11 -6.17 -18.75
CA LYS A 431 -15.03 -5.02 -18.70
C LYS A 431 -15.98 -5.04 -17.47
N THR A 432 -16.13 -6.17 -16.79
CA THR A 432 -16.93 -6.30 -15.56
C THR A 432 -16.10 -6.22 -14.28
N ALA A 433 -14.79 -5.98 -14.38
CA ALA A 433 -13.90 -6.04 -13.23
C ALA A 433 -14.28 -5.05 -12.12
N CYS A 434 -14.72 -3.83 -12.47
CA CYS A 434 -15.16 -2.83 -11.49
C CYS A 434 -16.34 -3.32 -10.65
N TYR A 435 -17.27 -4.08 -11.23
CA TYR A 435 -18.37 -4.70 -10.49
C TYR A 435 -17.88 -5.58 -9.34
N TYR A 436 -16.81 -6.38 -9.56
CA TYR A 436 -16.30 -7.31 -8.55
C TYR A 436 -15.44 -6.63 -7.49
N VAL A 437 -14.52 -5.73 -7.88
CA VAL A 437 -13.49 -5.21 -6.97
C VAL A 437 -13.64 -3.72 -6.67
N GLY A 438 -14.57 -3.03 -7.33
CA GLY A 438 -14.75 -1.58 -7.22
C GLY A 438 -13.67 -0.78 -7.96
N ALA A 439 -14.02 0.45 -8.33
CA ALA A 439 -13.19 1.32 -9.17
C ALA A 439 -11.82 1.62 -8.55
N SER A 440 -11.75 1.90 -7.25
CA SER A 440 -10.51 2.24 -6.53
C SER A 440 -9.45 1.13 -6.52
N ASN A 441 -9.82 -0.10 -6.90
CA ASN A 441 -8.89 -1.20 -7.11
C ASN A 441 -8.35 -1.27 -8.55
N ILE A 442 -8.91 -0.49 -9.48
CA ILE A 442 -8.61 -0.59 -10.92
C ILE A 442 -7.99 0.70 -11.43
N ASN A 443 -8.52 1.84 -11.00
CA ASN A 443 -8.14 3.15 -11.52
C ASN A 443 -7.77 4.13 -10.40
N ILE A 444 -6.70 4.87 -10.63
CA ILE A 444 -6.23 6.02 -9.85
C ILE A 444 -5.75 7.14 -10.79
N GLY A 445 -6.12 7.06 -12.07
CA GLY A 445 -5.70 8.00 -13.12
C GLY A 445 -4.45 7.58 -13.89
N GLN A 446 -3.91 6.38 -13.69
CA GLN A 446 -2.64 5.93 -14.24
C GLN A 446 -2.61 5.72 -15.76
N SER A 447 -3.76 5.66 -16.44
CA SER A 447 -3.85 5.25 -17.86
C SER A 447 -4.27 6.37 -18.82
N TRP A 448 -4.32 7.64 -18.38
CA TRP A 448 -4.77 8.75 -19.23
C TRP A 448 -3.88 9.00 -20.45
N TYR A 449 -2.56 8.81 -20.37
CA TYR A 449 -1.68 8.98 -21.55
C TYR A 449 -2.00 7.95 -22.62
N MET A 450 -2.26 6.71 -22.23
CA MET A 450 -2.64 5.65 -23.16
C MET A 450 -4.00 5.94 -23.81
N LEU A 451 -4.98 6.43 -23.03
CA LEU A 451 -6.28 6.82 -23.57
C LEU A 451 -6.18 7.99 -24.53
N ASN A 452 -5.45 9.05 -24.18
CA ASN A 452 -5.28 10.21 -25.04
C ASN A 452 -4.65 9.83 -26.39
N HIS A 453 -3.61 8.99 -26.35
CA HIS A 453 -2.99 8.48 -27.58
C HIS A 453 -3.96 7.62 -28.42
N TYR A 454 -4.77 6.79 -27.77
CA TYR A 454 -5.78 5.98 -28.43
C TYR A 454 -6.85 6.85 -29.11
N MET A 455 -7.39 7.85 -28.42
CA MET A 455 -8.45 8.74 -28.96
C MET A 455 -7.98 9.59 -30.15
N ILE A 456 -6.69 9.95 -30.22
CA ILE A 456 -6.12 10.64 -31.41
C ILE A 456 -6.28 9.76 -32.66
N ASN A 457 -6.14 8.45 -32.54
CA ASN A 457 -6.25 7.49 -33.62
C ASN A 457 -7.69 6.98 -33.87
N HIS A 458 -8.62 7.34 -32.97
CA HIS A 458 -10.03 6.93 -32.99
C HIS A 458 -10.95 8.13 -32.74
N PRO A 459 -11.00 9.11 -33.71
CA PRO A 459 -11.74 10.36 -33.54
C PRO A 459 -13.26 10.17 -33.40
N GLU A 460 -13.78 8.99 -33.78
CA GLU A 460 -15.17 8.61 -33.60
C GLU A 460 -15.56 8.32 -32.14
N ILE A 461 -14.59 8.17 -31.25
CA ILE A 461 -14.81 7.92 -29.81
C ILE A 461 -14.61 9.22 -29.04
N SER A 462 -15.57 9.59 -28.21
CA SER A 462 -15.49 10.75 -27.33
C SER A 462 -15.65 10.35 -25.86
N MET A 463 -15.29 11.26 -24.95
CA MET A 463 -15.63 11.07 -23.53
C MET A 463 -17.15 11.04 -23.35
N ALA A 464 -17.62 10.16 -22.49
CA ALA A 464 -19.06 10.00 -22.24
C ALA A 464 -19.70 11.33 -21.79
N PRO A 465 -20.82 11.75 -22.42
CA PRO A 465 -21.58 12.92 -22.00
C PRO A 465 -22.35 12.64 -20.71
N GLU A 466 -22.64 13.69 -19.94
CA GLU A 466 -23.45 13.56 -18.72
C GLU A 466 -24.91 13.20 -19.00
N LEU A 467 -25.43 13.60 -20.15
CA LEU A 467 -26.81 13.32 -20.58
C LEU A 467 -26.84 12.23 -21.66
N PRO A 468 -27.93 11.45 -21.75
CA PRO A 468 -28.12 10.42 -22.75
C PRO A 468 -27.94 10.96 -24.18
N GLN A 469 -27.05 10.32 -24.94
CA GLN A 469 -26.75 10.69 -26.33
C GLN A 469 -26.35 9.45 -27.12
N VAL A 470 -26.66 9.43 -28.41
CA VAL A 470 -26.19 8.41 -29.37
C VAL A 470 -24.73 8.66 -29.73
N GLY A 471 -23.92 7.61 -29.80
CA GLY A 471 -22.51 7.70 -30.20
C GLY A 471 -21.64 6.64 -29.56
N LYS A 472 -20.32 6.71 -29.87
CA LYS A 472 -19.32 5.86 -29.27
C LYS A 472 -18.59 6.63 -28.16
N PHE A 473 -18.66 6.09 -26.95
CA PHE A 473 -18.17 6.76 -25.76
C PHE A 473 -17.17 5.92 -24.98
N VAL A 474 -16.23 6.62 -24.35
CA VAL A 474 -15.34 6.06 -23.36
C VAL A 474 -15.57 6.75 -22.01
N ILE A 475 -15.58 6.01 -20.92
CA ILE A 475 -15.73 6.52 -19.55
C ILE A 475 -14.76 5.82 -18.62
N THR A 476 -14.25 6.53 -17.61
CA THR A 476 -13.45 5.91 -16.55
C THR A 476 -14.33 5.00 -15.69
N VAL A 477 -13.75 3.93 -15.17
CA VAL A 477 -14.46 3.07 -14.20
C VAL A 477 -14.92 3.84 -12.95
N ASP A 478 -14.17 4.87 -12.55
CA ASP A 478 -14.53 5.73 -11.40
C ASP A 478 -15.81 6.52 -11.65
N ALA A 479 -15.95 7.14 -12.83
CA ALA A 479 -17.14 7.89 -13.21
C ALA A 479 -18.35 6.96 -13.45
N TYR A 480 -18.11 5.79 -14.05
CA TYR A 480 -19.13 4.78 -14.24
C TYR A 480 -19.68 4.25 -12.91
N GLU A 481 -18.83 3.95 -11.94
CA GLU A 481 -19.18 3.52 -10.58
C GLU A 481 -19.70 4.67 -9.69
N ASP A 482 -19.55 5.94 -10.18
CA ASP A 482 -19.93 7.15 -9.46
C ASP A 482 -19.32 7.24 -8.05
N ILE A 483 -18.00 7.02 -7.99
CA ILE A 483 -17.30 7.09 -6.70
C ILE A 483 -17.45 8.47 -6.02
N TRP A 484 -17.75 9.52 -6.79
CA TRP A 484 -17.97 10.88 -6.28
C TRP A 484 -19.43 11.16 -5.87
N ASN A 485 -20.33 10.17 -5.98
CA ASN A 485 -21.74 10.29 -5.65
C ASN A 485 -22.43 11.51 -6.30
N THR A 486 -22.11 11.79 -7.57
CA THR A 486 -22.63 12.94 -8.33
C THR A 486 -23.95 12.62 -9.03
N GLY A 487 -24.25 11.35 -9.24
CA GLY A 487 -25.38 10.89 -10.03
C GLY A 487 -25.25 11.09 -11.54
N LYS A 488 -24.13 11.65 -12.01
CA LYS A 488 -23.80 11.80 -13.43
C LYS A 488 -23.76 10.44 -14.10
N TYR A 489 -23.80 10.22 -15.29
CA TYR A 489 -23.63 8.94 -16.00
C TYR A 489 -24.53 7.76 -15.53
N ARG A 490 -25.56 7.97 -14.70
CA ARG A 490 -26.48 6.89 -14.28
C ARG A 490 -27.17 6.21 -15.45
N TRP A 491 -27.38 6.95 -16.54
CA TRP A 491 -27.99 6.43 -17.75
C TRP A 491 -27.14 5.32 -18.41
N LEU A 492 -25.80 5.44 -18.36
CA LEU A 492 -24.91 4.41 -18.92
C LEU A 492 -24.95 3.09 -18.14
N ARG A 493 -25.32 3.12 -16.86
CA ARG A 493 -25.41 1.89 -16.04
C ARG A 493 -26.57 0.98 -16.42
N LYS A 494 -27.50 1.47 -17.23
CA LYS A 494 -28.56 0.66 -17.81
C LYS A 494 -28.09 -0.09 -19.05
N LEU A 495 -26.92 0.25 -19.58
CA LEU A 495 -26.33 -0.32 -20.79
C LEU A 495 -25.15 -1.21 -20.41
N GLU A 496 -24.90 -2.24 -21.21
CA GLU A 496 -23.70 -3.04 -21.09
C GLU A 496 -22.53 -2.38 -21.85
N PRO A 497 -21.34 -2.28 -21.24
CA PRO A 497 -20.15 -1.86 -21.97
C PRO A 497 -19.86 -2.79 -23.15
N THR A 498 -19.53 -2.25 -24.30
CA THR A 498 -19.12 -3.02 -25.48
C THR A 498 -17.71 -3.58 -25.36
N GLY A 499 -16.85 -2.91 -24.57
CA GLY A 499 -15.47 -3.29 -24.35
C GLY A 499 -14.81 -2.54 -23.20
N GLU A 500 -13.51 -2.72 -23.06
CA GLU A 500 -12.66 -1.95 -22.15
C GLU A 500 -11.38 -1.47 -22.86
N LEU A 501 -10.78 -0.40 -22.35
CA LEU A 501 -9.46 0.07 -22.75
C LEU A 501 -8.55 0.18 -21.52
N PHE A 502 -7.33 -0.36 -21.67
CA PHE A 502 -6.26 -0.26 -20.66
C PHE A 502 -6.70 -0.70 -19.26
N HIS A 503 -7.70 -1.57 -19.18
CA HIS A 503 -8.32 -2.09 -17.95
C HIS A 503 -8.92 -1.01 -17.02
N SER A 504 -8.90 0.28 -17.40
CA SER A 504 -9.33 1.42 -16.56
C SER A 504 -10.50 2.21 -17.15
N PHE A 505 -10.86 1.93 -18.38
CA PHE A 505 -11.93 2.63 -19.10
C PHE A 505 -12.91 1.63 -19.72
N LEU A 506 -14.19 2.01 -19.76
CA LEU A 506 -15.24 1.23 -20.40
C LEU A 506 -15.67 1.91 -21.71
N LEU A 507 -15.92 1.11 -22.74
CA LEU A 507 -16.42 1.53 -24.02
C LEU A 507 -17.90 1.26 -24.14
N PHE A 508 -18.62 2.19 -24.76
CA PHE A 508 -20.04 2.08 -25.08
C PHE A 508 -20.26 2.47 -26.56
N ASP A 509 -21.18 1.76 -27.21
CA ASP A 509 -21.72 2.10 -28.52
C ASP A 509 -23.24 2.25 -28.36
N VAL A 510 -23.70 3.49 -28.18
CA VAL A 510 -25.08 3.83 -27.83
C VAL A 510 -25.87 4.13 -29.10
N GLN A 511 -26.92 3.37 -29.33
CA GLN A 511 -27.83 3.48 -30.45
C GLN A 511 -29.15 4.16 -30.03
N GLU A 512 -29.91 4.69 -30.99
CA GLU A 512 -31.23 5.31 -30.71
C GLU A 512 -32.19 4.41 -29.92
N LYS A 513 -32.14 3.09 -30.17
CA LYS A 513 -32.96 2.10 -29.46
C LYS A 513 -32.65 2.03 -27.97
N ASP A 514 -31.40 2.32 -27.57
CA ASP A 514 -30.92 2.21 -26.19
C ASP A 514 -31.31 3.43 -25.34
N LEU A 515 -31.77 4.51 -25.99
CA LEU A 515 -32.25 5.75 -25.36
C LEU A 515 -33.79 5.81 -25.22
N LYS A 516 -34.49 4.86 -25.80
CA LYS A 516 -35.93 4.79 -25.63
C LYS A 516 -36.27 4.33 -24.21
N PRO A 517 -37.27 4.98 -23.54
CA PRO A 517 -37.65 4.69 -22.16
C PRO A 517 -38.14 3.27 -21.92
#